data_659bf44b6686388a426c47c9e8a90da9
#
_entry.id   659bf44b6686388a426c47c9e8a90da9
#
_cell.length_a   1.000
_cell.length_b   1.000
_cell.length_c   1.000
_cell.angle_alpha   90.00
_cell.angle_beta   90.00
_cell.angle_gamma   90.00
#
_symmetry.space_group_name_H-M   'P 1'
#
loop_
_entity.id
_entity.type
_entity.pdbx_description
1 polymer ?
#
loop_
_entity_poly.entity_id
_entity_poly.type
_entity_poly.pdbx_seq_one_letter_code
_entity_poly.pdbx_strand_id
1 'polypeptide(L)'
;MMLQKKRRFKMNLDTQVLIQWFHQNKRDLPWRHTHDPYAIWISEIMLQQTRVDTVIPYYLKFLKKLPTIKDLANVSDEELYKLWEGLGYYSRAKNLKTSAQMIVKNFSGAFPKQYADALTLKGIGEYSAGAILSRAFQAPYACVDGNVLRVLSRYLTSSLDIALSSTKKYFKQQLEQLSPSNWGDFNESLMELGATICTFKSPKCDLCPLKNQCLAYQNQTID
;
A
#
# COMPACT_ATOMS: atom_id res chain seq x y z
N MET A 1 -39.00 -0.57 13.94
CA MET A 1 -37.67 -0.96 13.49
C MET A 1 -37.31 -0.07 12.30
N MET A 2 -36.70 1.09 12.57
CA MET A 2 -36.40 2.11 11.54
C MET A 2 -35.16 1.67 10.75
N LEU A 3 -35.33 1.34 9.47
CA LEU A 3 -34.27 1.19 8.49
C LEU A 3 -33.59 2.55 8.33
N GLN A 4 -32.41 2.73 8.97
CA GLN A 4 -31.56 3.87 8.67
C GLN A 4 -31.20 3.80 7.19
N LYS A 5 -31.77 4.68 6.37
CA LYS A 5 -31.35 4.94 5.00
C LYS A 5 -29.85 5.23 5.03
N LYS A 6 -29.01 4.26 4.59
CA LYS A 6 -27.57 4.47 4.34
C LYS A 6 -27.45 5.63 3.36
N ARG A 7 -27.21 6.85 3.85
CA ARG A 7 -26.78 7.94 2.98
C ARG A 7 -25.50 7.48 2.29
N ARG A 8 -25.57 7.21 1.00
CA ARG A 8 -24.37 7.03 0.16
C ARG A 8 -23.69 8.39 0.09
N PHE A 9 -22.76 8.66 1.00
CA PHE A 9 -21.86 9.79 0.85
C PHE A 9 -20.97 9.51 -0.36
N LYS A 10 -21.11 10.29 -1.42
CA LYS A 10 -20.13 10.31 -2.49
C LYS A 10 -18.87 10.96 -1.90
N MET A 11 -17.77 10.23 -1.85
CA MET A 11 -16.51 10.76 -1.37
C MET A 11 -16.05 11.89 -2.31
N ASN A 12 -15.85 13.07 -1.74
CA ASN A 12 -15.32 14.23 -2.46
C ASN A 12 -13.94 14.58 -1.90
N LEU A 13 -12.94 13.77 -2.27
CA LEU A 13 -11.55 13.95 -1.84
C LEU A 13 -10.77 14.56 -3.00
N ASP A 14 -10.11 15.70 -2.77
CA ASP A 14 -9.26 16.33 -3.77
C ASP A 14 -7.97 15.53 -3.95
N THR A 15 -7.97 14.69 -4.99
CA THR A 15 -6.85 13.81 -5.30
C THR A 15 -5.62 14.59 -5.76
N GLN A 16 -5.80 15.75 -6.42
CA GLN A 16 -4.68 16.56 -6.93
C GLN A 16 -3.95 17.25 -5.79
N VAL A 17 -4.67 17.89 -4.87
CA VAL A 17 -4.08 18.52 -3.68
C VAL A 17 -3.31 17.49 -2.86
N LEU A 18 -3.85 16.29 -2.71
CA LEU A 18 -3.20 15.23 -1.95
C LEU A 18 -1.92 14.72 -2.62
N ILE A 19 -1.94 14.47 -3.95
CA ILE A 19 -0.76 14.05 -4.72
C ILE A 19 0.30 15.15 -4.72
N GLN A 20 -0.09 16.42 -4.89
CA GLN A 20 0.84 17.55 -4.85
C GLN A 20 1.53 17.68 -3.49
N TRP A 21 0.75 17.57 -2.41
CA TRP A 21 1.29 17.54 -1.05
C TRP A 21 2.30 16.38 -0.87
N PHE A 22 1.96 15.19 -1.36
CA PHE A 22 2.83 14.02 -1.29
C PHE A 22 4.18 14.27 -1.96
N HIS A 23 4.21 14.81 -3.16
CA HIS A 23 5.47 15.11 -3.85
C HIS A 23 6.37 16.06 -3.07
N GLN A 24 5.79 17.01 -2.33
CA GLN A 24 6.55 18.00 -1.54
C GLN A 24 6.99 17.47 -0.17
N ASN A 25 6.27 16.50 0.41
CA ASN A 25 6.42 16.11 1.82
C ASN A 25 6.75 14.64 2.05
N LYS A 26 6.78 13.81 1.00
CA LYS A 26 7.04 12.37 1.13
C LYS A 26 8.41 12.09 1.71
N ARG A 27 8.48 11.10 2.60
CA ARG A 27 9.76 10.56 3.08
C ARG A 27 10.57 10.01 1.90
N ASP A 28 11.87 10.20 1.95
CA ASP A 28 12.80 9.62 0.99
C ASP A 28 13.01 8.13 1.30
N LEU A 29 12.35 7.26 0.51
CA LEU A 29 12.39 5.82 0.69
C LEU A 29 12.91 5.16 -0.60
N PRO A 30 13.87 4.20 -0.50
CA PRO A 30 14.53 3.62 -1.68
C PRO A 30 13.58 3.06 -2.73
N TRP A 31 12.50 2.42 -2.29
CA TRP A 31 11.48 1.85 -3.19
C TRP A 31 10.58 2.88 -3.87
N ARG A 32 10.68 4.17 -3.51
CA ARG A 32 9.96 5.28 -4.15
C ARG A 32 10.67 5.84 -5.38
N HIS A 33 11.91 5.43 -5.61
CA HIS A 33 12.72 5.87 -6.75
C HIS A 33 12.62 4.94 -7.96
N THR A 34 11.72 3.98 -7.94
CA THR A 34 11.59 2.99 -9.01
C THR A 34 10.15 2.71 -9.38
N HIS A 35 9.93 2.36 -10.66
CA HIS A 35 8.70 1.80 -11.18
C HIS A 35 8.86 0.31 -11.56
N ASP A 36 10.03 -0.29 -11.26
CA ASP A 36 10.24 -1.71 -11.50
C ASP A 36 9.30 -2.55 -10.61
N PRO A 37 8.40 -3.34 -11.19
CA PRO A 37 7.45 -4.16 -10.43
C PRO A 37 8.12 -5.16 -9.51
N TYR A 38 9.33 -5.65 -9.85
CA TYR A 38 10.07 -6.54 -8.97
C TYR A 38 10.52 -5.83 -7.70
N ALA A 39 11.16 -4.69 -7.84
CA ALA A 39 11.65 -3.91 -6.70
C ALA A 39 10.49 -3.43 -5.80
N ILE A 40 9.37 -3.02 -6.40
CA ILE A 40 8.15 -2.67 -5.67
C ILE A 40 7.60 -3.89 -4.93
N TRP A 41 7.51 -5.05 -5.57
CA TRP A 41 7.05 -6.28 -4.95
C TRP A 41 7.88 -6.67 -3.73
N ILE A 42 9.22 -6.63 -3.84
CA ILE A 42 10.12 -6.91 -2.71
C ILE A 42 9.82 -5.97 -1.54
N SER A 43 9.70 -4.65 -1.77
CA SER A 43 9.41 -3.70 -0.71
C SER A 43 8.04 -3.96 -0.06
N GLU A 44 7.00 -4.24 -0.85
CA GLU A 44 5.66 -4.51 -0.35
C GLU A 44 5.62 -5.74 0.57
N ILE A 45 6.35 -6.81 0.21
CA ILE A 45 6.41 -8.01 1.04
C ILE A 45 7.26 -7.79 2.30
N MET A 46 8.37 -7.06 2.20
CA MET A 46 9.21 -6.75 3.37
C MET A 46 8.47 -5.86 4.38
N LEU A 47 7.66 -4.92 3.91
CA LEU A 47 6.88 -3.99 4.76
C LEU A 47 5.68 -4.67 5.46
N GLN A 48 5.29 -5.87 5.09
CA GLN A 48 4.25 -6.61 5.82
C GLN A 48 4.68 -6.83 7.28
N GLN A 49 4.01 -6.15 8.22
CA GLN A 49 4.27 -6.24 9.66
C GLN A 49 5.71 -5.89 10.10
N THR A 50 6.44 -5.16 9.27
CA THR A 50 7.81 -4.70 9.58
C THR A 50 7.90 -3.18 9.38
N ARG A 51 8.59 -2.50 10.29
CA ARG A 51 8.75 -1.04 10.25
C ARG A 51 9.63 -0.61 9.09
N VAL A 52 9.33 0.56 8.53
CA VAL A 52 10.05 1.17 7.40
C VAL A 52 11.57 1.21 7.63
N ASP A 53 12.00 1.76 8.77
CA ASP A 53 13.43 1.92 9.08
C ASP A 53 14.18 0.57 9.15
N THR A 54 13.50 -0.48 9.58
CA THR A 54 14.04 -1.84 9.59
C THR A 54 14.18 -2.38 8.16
N VAL A 55 13.21 -2.10 7.28
CA VAL A 55 13.17 -2.64 5.92
C VAL A 55 14.25 -2.03 5.02
N ILE A 56 14.57 -0.75 5.16
CA ILE A 56 15.50 -0.04 4.26
C ILE A 56 16.82 -0.79 4.02
N PRO A 57 17.61 -1.15 5.04
CA PRO A 57 18.88 -1.85 4.83
C PRO A 57 18.71 -3.25 4.23
N TYR A 58 17.64 -3.96 4.57
CA TYR A 58 17.35 -5.28 4.01
C TYR A 58 16.99 -5.20 2.53
N TYR A 59 16.14 -4.27 2.14
CA TYR A 59 15.74 -4.03 0.77
C TYR A 59 16.93 -3.73 -0.14
N LEU A 60 17.80 -2.81 0.28
CA LEU A 60 19.00 -2.47 -0.48
C LEU A 60 19.96 -3.67 -0.62
N LYS A 61 20.20 -4.40 0.46
CA LYS A 61 21.04 -5.60 0.44
C LYS A 61 20.44 -6.69 -0.44
N PHE A 62 19.13 -6.91 -0.35
CA PHE A 62 18.42 -7.94 -1.09
C PHE A 62 18.46 -7.69 -2.60
N LEU A 63 18.12 -6.48 -3.07
CA LEU A 63 18.17 -6.14 -4.49
C LEU A 63 19.59 -6.10 -5.06
N LYS A 64 20.60 -5.77 -4.23
CA LYS A 64 22.00 -5.86 -4.65
C LYS A 64 22.43 -7.30 -4.92
N LYS A 65 21.91 -8.27 -4.16
CA LYS A 65 22.27 -9.69 -4.28
C LYS A 65 21.39 -10.44 -5.28
N LEU A 66 20.12 -10.10 -5.32
CA LEU A 66 19.11 -10.73 -6.16
C LEU A 66 18.41 -9.63 -7.00
N PRO A 67 19.09 -9.08 -8.01
CA PRO A 67 18.60 -7.92 -8.75
C PRO A 67 17.40 -8.21 -9.66
N THR A 68 17.13 -9.48 -9.97
CA THR A 68 16.04 -9.88 -10.88
C THR A 68 15.16 -10.98 -10.29
N ILE A 69 13.94 -11.11 -10.85
CA ILE A 69 13.04 -12.24 -10.54
C ILE A 69 13.72 -13.59 -10.79
N LYS A 70 14.56 -13.68 -11.83
CA LYS A 70 15.27 -14.91 -12.16
C LYS A 70 16.32 -15.26 -11.11
N ASP A 71 17.03 -14.27 -10.57
CA ASP A 71 17.99 -14.51 -9.48
C ASP A 71 17.28 -15.01 -8.24
N LEU A 72 16.15 -14.38 -7.88
CA LEU A 72 15.32 -14.82 -6.75
C LEU A 72 14.74 -16.24 -6.96
N ALA A 73 14.36 -16.59 -8.18
CA ALA A 73 13.84 -17.92 -8.49
C ALA A 73 14.89 -19.03 -8.31
N ASN A 74 16.16 -18.71 -8.56
CA ASN A 74 17.28 -19.66 -8.58
C ASN A 74 18.14 -19.64 -7.31
N VAL A 75 17.98 -18.68 -6.41
CA VAL A 75 18.76 -18.58 -5.17
C VAL A 75 18.58 -19.83 -4.30
N SER A 76 19.61 -20.28 -3.60
CA SER A 76 19.47 -21.36 -2.61
C SER A 76 18.59 -20.94 -1.44
N ASP A 77 17.95 -21.89 -0.74
CA ASP A 77 17.15 -21.55 0.43
C ASP A 77 18.03 -21.00 1.55
N GLU A 78 19.24 -21.51 1.70
CA GLU A 78 20.22 -21.05 2.69
C GLU A 78 20.58 -19.57 2.47
N GLU A 79 20.92 -19.18 1.24
CA GLU A 79 21.27 -17.80 0.91
C GLU A 79 20.06 -16.87 1.05
N LEU A 80 18.87 -17.30 0.61
CA LEU A 80 17.64 -16.54 0.77
C LEU A 80 17.35 -16.25 2.24
N TYR A 81 17.40 -17.28 3.09
CA TYR A 81 17.13 -17.09 4.52
C TYR A 81 18.20 -16.27 5.22
N LYS A 82 19.46 -16.36 4.81
CA LYS A 82 20.53 -15.48 5.30
C LYS A 82 20.30 -14.00 4.93
N LEU A 83 19.77 -13.73 3.74
CA LEU A 83 19.38 -12.37 3.34
C LEU A 83 18.17 -11.84 4.11
N TRP A 84 17.32 -12.74 4.64
CA TRP A 84 16.10 -12.42 5.37
C TRP A 84 16.25 -12.44 6.89
N GLU A 85 17.40 -12.91 7.38
CA GLU A 85 17.67 -13.09 8.81
C GLU A 85 17.48 -11.77 9.58
N GLY A 86 16.63 -11.78 10.62
CA GLY A 86 16.26 -10.60 11.41
C GLY A 86 14.96 -9.88 10.99
N LEU A 87 14.41 -10.13 9.79
CA LEU A 87 13.10 -9.55 9.38
C LEU A 87 11.90 -10.31 9.99
N GLY A 88 12.10 -11.56 10.42
CA GLY A 88 11.02 -12.41 10.91
C GLY A 88 10.05 -12.88 9.81
N TYR A 89 9.05 -13.67 10.20
CA TYR A 89 8.03 -14.20 9.28
C TYR A 89 8.62 -14.81 8.00
N TYR A 90 9.47 -15.81 8.14
CA TYR A 90 10.24 -16.47 7.04
C TYR A 90 9.37 -17.06 5.93
N SER A 91 8.10 -17.31 6.21
CA SER A 91 7.12 -17.69 5.18
C SER A 91 7.01 -16.67 4.05
N ARG A 92 7.27 -15.37 4.33
CA ARG A 92 7.31 -14.31 3.30
C ARG A 92 8.44 -14.54 2.32
N ALA A 93 9.65 -14.84 2.81
CA ALA A 93 10.80 -15.14 1.95
C ALA A 93 10.56 -16.39 1.09
N LYS A 94 10.03 -17.46 1.70
CA LYS A 94 9.65 -18.69 0.97
C LYS A 94 8.63 -18.42 -0.12
N ASN A 95 7.58 -17.63 0.20
CA ASN A 95 6.56 -17.26 -0.76
C ASN A 95 7.11 -16.40 -1.90
N LEU A 96 8.04 -15.47 -1.64
CA LEU A 96 8.74 -14.69 -2.67
C LEU A 96 9.46 -15.61 -3.67
N LYS A 97 10.29 -16.54 -3.19
CA LYS A 97 11.00 -17.49 -4.07
C LYS A 97 10.04 -18.36 -4.87
N THR A 98 9.02 -18.91 -4.22
CA THR A 98 8.01 -19.74 -4.91
C THR A 98 7.30 -18.92 -5.99
N SER A 99 6.94 -17.70 -5.71
CA SER A 99 6.28 -16.82 -6.70
C SER A 99 7.23 -16.38 -7.80
N ALA A 100 8.51 -16.14 -7.52
CA ALA A 100 9.51 -15.89 -8.54
C ALA A 100 9.65 -17.07 -9.51
N GLN A 101 9.65 -18.31 -9.00
CA GLN A 101 9.65 -19.53 -9.84
C GLN A 101 8.39 -19.63 -10.70
N MET A 102 7.20 -19.31 -10.12
CA MET A 102 5.95 -19.25 -10.88
C MET A 102 6.00 -18.19 -11.99
N ILE A 103 6.56 -17.01 -11.70
CA ILE A 103 6.69 -15.92 -12.68
C ILE A 103 7.61 -16.34 -13.82
N VAL A 104 8.76 -16.95 -13.53
CA VAL A 104 9.67 -17.45 -14.55
C VAL A 104 8.99 -18.50 -15.44
N LYS A 105 8.24 -19.43 -14.82
CA LYS A 105 7.59 -20.53 -15.54
C LYS A 105 6.38 -20.09 -16.37
N ASN A 106 5.51 -19.24 -15.81
CA ASN A 106 4.19 -18.97 -16.37
C ASN A 106 4.07 -17.60 -17.04
N PHE A 107 4.98 -16.67 -16.74
CA PHE A 107 4.93 -15.27 -17.20
C PHE A 107 6.24 -14.80 -17.84
N SER A 108 7.06 -15.74 -18.36
CA SER A 108 8.32 -15.44 -19.05
C SER A 108 9.30 -14.58 -18.24
N GLY A 109 9.24 -14.67 -16.91
CA GLY A 109 10.11 -13.90 -16.01
C GLY A 109 9.69 -12.45 -15.78
N ALA A 110 8.57 -11.98 -16.33
CA ALA A 110 8.01 -10.65 -16.11
C ALA A 110 6.87 -10.68 -15.08
N PHE A 111 6.86 -9.75 -14.16
CA PHE A 111 5.75 -9.64 -13.18
C PHE A 111 4.41 -9.45 -13.91
N PRO A 112 3.35 -10.22 -13.57
CA PRO A 112 2.08 -10.17 -14.29
C PRO A 112 1.40 -8.81 -14.13
N LYS A 113 0.86 -8.26 -15.22
CA LYS A 113 0.17 -6.97 -15.24
C LYS A 113 -1.32 -7.09 -14.91
N GLN A 114 -1.90 -8.29 -15.07
CA GLN A 114 -3.30 -8.53 -14.78
C GLN A 114 -3.50 -8.83 -13.29
N TYR A 115 -4.53 -8.23 -12.69
CA TYR A 115 -4.81 -8.39 -11.26
C TYR A 115 -5.08 -9.83 -10.87
N ALA A 116 -5.85 -10.56 -11.70
CA ALA A 116 -6.15 -11.97 -11.48
C ALA A 116 -4.89 -12.84 -11.45
N ASP A 117 -3.94 -12.57 -12.35
CA ASP A 117 -2.66 -13.29 -12.41
C ASP A 117 -1.78 -12.97 -11.19
N ALA A 118 -1.71 -11.69 -10.79
CA ALA A 118 -0.97 -11.30 -9.59
C ALA A 118 -1.50 -11.99 -8.32
N LEU A 119 -2.81 -12.20 -8.21
CA LEU A 119 -3.43 -12.91 -7.09
C LEU A 119 -3.10 -14.41 -7.04
N THR A 120 -2.62 -15.02 -8.14
CA THR A 120 -2.19 -16.43 -8.13
C THR A 120 -0.86 -16.62 -7.41
N LEU A 121 -0.08 -15.55 -7.25
CA LEU A 121 1.25 -15.59 -6.66
C LEU A 121 1.18 -15.77 -5.14
N LYS A 122 2.06 -16.62 -4.60
CA LYS A 122 2.08 -16.91 -3.16
C LYS A 122 2.46 -15.68 -2.33
N GLY A 123 1.67 -15.39 -1.31
CA GLY A 123 1.90 -14.24 -0.42
C GLY A 123 1.45 -12.88 -0.97
N ILE A 124 0.85 -12.85 -2.17
CA ILE A 124 0.22 -11.67 -2.75
C ILE A 124 -1.29 -11.76 -2.54
N GLY A 125 -1.82 -10.90 -1.67
CA GLY A 125 -3.25 -10.69 -1.50
C GLY A 125 -3.74 -9.46 -2.26
N GLU A 126 -5.04 -9.17 -2.15
CA GLU A 126 -5.69 -8.04 -2.83
C GLU A 126 -4.99 -6.70 -2.62
N TYR A 127 -4.52 -6.43 -1.39
CA TYR A 127 -3.78 -5.21 -1.08
C TYR A 127 -2.45 -5.14 -1.83
N SER A 128 -1.61 -6.17 -1.69
CA SER A 128 -0.27 -6.18 -2.31
C SER A 128 -0.37 -6.18 -3.84
N ALA A 129 -1.34 -6.91 -4.43
CA ALA A 129 -1.58 -6.87 -5.86
C ALA A 129 -1.94 -5.44 -6.32
N GLY A 130 -2.88 -4.78 -5.63
CA GLY A 130 -3.26 -3.41 -5.92
C GLY A 130 -2.09 -2.43 -5.81
N ALA A 131 -1.30 -2.53 -4.73
CA ALA A 131 -0.15 -1.66 -4.48
C ALA A 131 0.94 -1.81 -5.57
N ILE A 132 1.31 -3.04 -5.90
CA ILE A 132 2.31 -3.30 -6.94
C ILE A 132 1.81 -2.80 -8.31
N LEU A 133 0.59 -3.17 -8.69
CA LEU A 133 0.06 -2.86 -10.01
C LEU A 133 -0.22 -1.36 -10.20
N SER A 134 -0.71 -0.68 -9.17
CA SER A 134 -0.95 0.77 -9.26
C SER A 134 0.36 1.56 -9.37
N ARG A 135 1.42 1.15 -8.66
CA ARG A 135 2.71 1.83 -8.70
C ARG A 135 3.52 1.51 -9.95
N ALA A 136 3.57 0.25 -10.35
CA ALA A 136 4.38 -0.18 -11.49
C ALA A 136 3.72 0.10 -12.84
N PHE A 137 2.38 0.01 -12.91
CA PHE A 137 1.64 0.03 -14.18
C PHE A 137 0.50 1.05 -14.22
N GLN A 138 0.36 1.89 -13.18
CA GLN A 138 -0.74 2.86 -13.06
C GLN A 138 -2.15 2.22 -13.10
N ALA A 139 -2.22 0.94 -12.71
CA ALA A 139 -3.49 0.22 -12.72
C ALA A 139 -4.48 0.82 -11.67
N PRO A 140 -5.78 0.89 -11.99
CA PRO A 140 -6.78 1.63 -11.22
C PRO A 140 -7.25 0.86 -9.97
N TYR A 141 -6.33 0.51 -9.09
CA TYR A 141 -6.62 -0.18 -7.84
C TYR A 141 -6.30 0.69 -6.64
N ALA A 142 -7.32 0.97 -5.83
CA ALA A 142 -7.15 1.63 -4.56
C ALA A 142 -6.58 0.67 -3.50
N CYS A 143 -5.64 1.17 -2.69
CA CYS A 143 -5.01 0.43 -1.61
C CYS A 143 -5.49 0.97 -0.26
N VAL A 144 -6.06 0.10 0.57
CA VAL A 144 -6.58 0.49 1.88
C VAL A 144 -5.86 -0.32 2.95
N ASP A 145 -4.91 0.31 3.63
CA ASP A 145 -4.24 -0.22 4.83
C ASP A 145 -4.82 0.40 6.11
N GLY A 146 -4.22 0.14 7.26
CA GLY A 146 -4.64 0.71 8.53
C GLY A 146 -4.50 2.24 8.59
N ASN A 147 -3.52 2.82 7.89
CA ASN A 147 -3.34 4.27 7.80
C ASN A 147 -4.48 4.89 6.99
N VAL A 148 -4.76 4.33 5.82
CA VAL A 148 -5.84 4.79 4.94
C VAL A 148 -7.20 4.64 5.60
N LEU A 149 -7.46 3.52 6.30
CA LEU A 149 -8.69 3.32 7.08
C LEU A 149 -8.88 4.45 8.11
N ARG A 150 -7.85 4.79 8.88
CA ARG A 150 -7.89 5.86 9.88
C ARG A 150 -8.13 7.22 9.23
N VAL A 151 -7.40 7.53 8.16
CA VAL A 151 -7.56 8.80 7.41
C VAL A 151 -9.00 8.95 6.94
N LEU A 152 -9.53 7.95 6.25
CA LEU A 152 -10.88 8.01 5.67
C LEU A 152 -11.98 8.02 6.74
N SER A 153 -11.81 7.27 7.83
CA SER A 153 -12.77 7.29 8.94
C SER A 153 -12.87 8.68 9.55
N ARG A 154 -11.74 9.36 9.77
CA ARG A 154 -11.74 10.75 10.27
C ARG A 154 -12.26 11.72 9.22
N TYR A 155 -11.79 11.61 7.99
CA TYR A 155 -12.20 12.50 6.89
C TYR A 155 -13.72 12.52 6.69
N LEU A 156 -14.37 11.37 6.81
CA LEU A 156 -15.82 11.21 6.63
C LEU A 156 -16.62 11.20 7.96
N THR A 157 -15.97 11.29 9.11
CA THR A 157 -16.58 11.03 10.44
C THR A 157 -17.38 9.72 10.41
N SER A 158 -16.76 8.67 9.90
CA SER A 158 -17.42 7.38 9.68
C SER A 158 -17.56 6.60 10.97
N SER A 159 -18.77 6.13 11.27
CA SER A 159 -19.06 5.23 12.39
C SER A 159 -18.84 3.74 12.04
N LEU A 160 -18.30 3.44 10.86
CA LEU A 160 -18.04 2.06 10.45
C LEU A 160 -16.89 1.48 11.26
N ASP A 161 -17.06 0.24 11.72
CA ASP A 161 -15.98 -0.49 12.39
C ASP A 161 -14.85 -0.80 11.41
N ILE A 162 -13.67 -0.20 11.64
CA ILE A 162 -12.47 -0.36 10.80
C ILE A 162 -11.83 -1.75 10.89
N ALA A 163 -12.19 -2.57 11.89
CA ALA A 163 -11.73 -3.96 11.99
C ALA A 163 -12.41 -4.88 10.97
N LEU A 164 -13.57 -4.48 10.44
CA LEU A 164 -14.33 -5.29 9.50
C LEU A 164 -13.78 -5.22 8.07
N SER A 165 -13.64 -6.37 7.43
CA SER A 165 -13.26 -6.47 6.01
C SER A 165 -14.26 -5.76 5.08
N SER A 166 -15.54 -5.72 5.45
CA SER A 166 -16.59 -4.98 4.74
C SER A 166 -16.35 -3.48 4.71
N THR A 167 -15.83 -2.90 5.80
CA THR A 167 -15.45 -1.48 5.87
C THR A 167 -14.28 -1.19 4.94
N LYS A 168 -13.26 -2.04 4.93
CA LYS A 168 -12.13 -1.94 4.01
C LYS A 168 -12.59 -2.00 2.56
N LYS A 169 -13.46 -2.94 2.21
CA LYS A 169 -14.05 -3.09 0.87
C LYS A 169 -14.87 -1.85 0.48
N TYR A 170 -15.66 -1.32 1.41
CA TYR A 170 -16.43 -0.11 1.18
C TYR A 170 -15.54 1.09 0.84
N PHE A 171 -14.50 1.37 1.65
CA PHE A 171 -13.60 2.48 1.38
C PHE A 171 -12.80 2.29 0.08
N LYS A 172 -12.36 1.07 -0.21
CA LYS A 172 -11.72 0.76 -1.49
C LYS A 172 -12.62 1.14 -2.67
N GLN A 173 -13.88 0.72 -2.66
CA GLN A 173 -14.85 1.07 -3.71
C GLN A 173 -15.09 2.58 -3.83
N GLN A 174 -15.11 3.32 -2.70
CA GLN A 174 -15.25 4.78 -2.74
C GLN A 174 -14.03 5.45 -3.36
N LEU A 175 -12.82 5.00 -3.04
CA LEU A 175 -11.58 5.53 -3.61
C LEU A 175 -11.47 5.23 -5.11
N GLU A 176 -11.85 4.04 -5.56
CA GLU A 176 -11.80 3.64 -6.96
C GLU A 176 -12.75 4.47 -7.86
N GLN A 177 -13.73 5.17 -7.28
CA GLN A 177 -14.60 6.10 -8.02
C GLN A 177 -13.97 7.48 -8.26
N LEU A 178 -12.85 7.81 -7.59
CA LEU A 178 -12.23 9.13 -7.69
C LEU A 178 -11.40 9.33 -8.95
N SER A 179 -10.95 8.26 -9.61
CA SER A 179 -10.16 8.28 -10.86
C SER A 179 -9.00 9.29 -10.82
N PRO A 180 -8.03 9.17 -9.90
CA PRO A 180 -6.90 10.08 -9.81
C PRO A 180 -6.03 10.05 -11.07
N SER A 181 -5.29 11.12 -11.33
CA SER A 181 -4.36 11.21 -12.47
C SER A 181 -3.19 10.23 -12.39
N ASN A 182 -2.80 9.83 -11.18
CA ASN A 182 -1.74 8.87 -10.90
C ASN A 182 -2.15 7.97 -9.73
N TRP A 183 -2.42 6.70 -10.00
CA TRP A 183 -2.90 5.75 -8.99
C TRP A 183 -1.82 5.36 -7.97
N GLY A 184 -0.57 5.22 -8.42
CA GLY A 184 0.54 4.91 -7.53
C GLY A 184 0.76 6.00 -6.49
N ASP A 185 0.91 7.25 -6.97
CA ASP A 185 1.13 8.41 -6.10
C ASP A 185 -0.09 8.68 -5.20
N PHE A 186 -1.30 8.47 -5.71
CA PHE A 186 -2.52 8.63 -4.90
C PHE A 186 -2.57 7.65 -3.73
N ASN A 187 -2.32 6.37 -3.97
CA ASN A 187 -2.28 5.36 -2.91
C ASN A 187 -1.18 5.69 -1.88
N GLU A 188 0.03 5.99 -2.36
CA GLU A 188 1.14 6.37 -1.49
C GLU A 188 0.86 7.64 -0.69
N SER A 189 0.17 8.63 -1.28
CA SER A 189 -0.16 9.87 -0.59
C SER A 189 -1.11 9.67 0.59
N LEU A 190 -2.12 8.80 0.45
CA LEU A 190 -3.02 8.45 1.56
C LEU A 190 -2.28 7.72 2.68
N MET A 191 -1.40 6.77 2.33
CA MET A 191 -0.59 6.04 3.30
C MET A 191 0.37 6.97 4.03
N GLU A 192 1.07 7.86 3.30
CA GLU A 192 2.00 8.83 3.87
C GLU A 192 1.30 9.85 4.78
N LEU A 193 0.14 10.34 4.35
CA LEU A 193 -0.68 11.24 5.17
C LEU A 193 -1.04 10.58 6.51
N GLY A 194 -1.45 9.32 6.46
CA GLY A 194 -1.76 8.55 7.67
C GLY A 194 -0.53 8.30 8.54
N ALA A 195 0.62 8.05 7.94
CA ALA A 195 1.86 7.75 8.67
C ALA A 195 2.49 8.98 9.33
N THR A 196 2.37 10.19 8.73
CA THR A 196 3.13 11.37 9.13
C THR A 196 2.30 12.51 9.70
N ILE A 197 1.06 12.68 9.24
CA ILE A 197 0.16 13.78 9.60
C ILE A 197 -1.04 13.29 10.39
N CYS A 198 -1.89 12.44 9.81
CA CYS A 198 -3.09 11.91 10.45
C CYS A 198 -2.76 10.69 11.31
N THR A 199 -1.82 10.86 12.24
CA THR A 199 -1.32 9.82 13.15
C THR A 199 -2.41 9.37 14.13
N PHE A 200 -2.23 8.18 14.74
CA PHE A 200 -3.20 7.63 15.70
C PHE A 200 -3.34 8.53 16.93
N LYS A 201 -2.21 8.96 17.50
CA LYS A 201 -2.19 9.92 18.61
C LYS A 201 -1.69 11.27 18.09
N SER A 202 -2.31 12.36 18.59
CA SER A 202 -1.89 13.75 18.29
C SER A 202 -1.70 14.04 16.80
N PRO A 203 -2.73 13.91 15.95
CA PRO A 203 -2.61 14.21 14.52
C PRO A 203 -2.30 15.70 14.29
N LYS A 204 -1.48 15.97 13.29
CA LYS A 204 -1.01 17.32 12.92
C LYS A 204 -1.97 17.98 11.94
N CYS A 205 -3.20 18.22 12.36
CA CYS A 205 -4.28 18.66 11.47
C CYS A 205 -4.01 20.00 10.77
N ASP A 206 -3.25 20.90 11.41
CA ASP A 206 -2.88 22.19 10.79
C ASP A 206 -1.96 22.04 9.57
N LEU A 207 -1.23 20.95 9.47
CA LEU A 207 -0.38 20.61 8.33
C LEU A 207 -1.07 19.71 7.31
N CYS A 208 -2.34 19.32 7.56
CA CYS A 208 -3.06 18.40 6.70
C CYS A 208 -3.58 19.09 5.43
N PRO A 209 -3.23 18.58 4.23
CA PRO A 209 -3.74 19.16 2.99
C PRO A 209 -5.26 19.04 2.82
N LEU A 210 -5.88 18.10 3.55
CA LEU A 210 -7.30 17.81 3.49
C LEU A 210 -8.10 18.47 4.63
N LYS A 211 -7.47 19.31 5.50
CA LYS A 211 -8.12 19.79 6.73
C LYS A 211 -9.45 20.51 6.48
N ASN A 212 -9.50 21.33 5.43
CA ASN A 212 -10.69 22.13 5.11
C ASN A 212 -11.89 21.28 4.66
N GLN A 213 -11.65 20.06 4.20
CA GLN A 213 -12.68 19.12 3.77
C GLN A 213 -12.89 17.98 4.79
N CYS A 214 -12.07 17.94 5.86
CA CYS A 214 -12.13 16.87 6.85
C CYS A 214 -13.26 17.11 7.84
N LEU A 215 -14.27 16.24 7.83
CA LEU A 215 -15.43 16.38 8.71
C LEU A 215 -15.07 16.24 10.20
N ALA A 216 -14.11 15.37 10.55
CA ALA A 216 -13.67 15.24 11.94
C ALA A 216 -12.97 16.52 12.43
N TYR A 217 -12.22 17.20 11.56
CA TYR A 217 -11.60 18.49 11.89
C TYR A 217 -12.65 19.58 12.08
N GLN A 218 -13.61 19.68 11.16
CA GLN A 218 -14.71 20.65 11.23
C GLN A 218 -15.60 20.45 12.47
N ASN A 219 -15.86 19.19 12.82
CA ASN A 219 -16.72 18.83 13.95
C ASN A 219 -15.94 18.73 15.29
N GLN A 220 -14.63 18.97 15.29
CA GLN A 220 -13.76 18.83 16.48
C GLN A 220 -13.83 17.40 17.12
N THR A 221 -13.97 16.37 16.27
CA THR A 221 -14.09 14.95 16.67
C THR A 221 -12.91 14.13 16.19
N ILE A 222 -11.68 14.63 16.41
CA ILE A 222 -10.45 14.04 15.84
C ILE A 222 -9.95 12.82 16.64
N ASP A 223 -10.45 12.56 17.82
CA ASP A 223 -10.06 11.48 18.73
C ASP A 223 -10.37 10.07 18.20
#